data_0164532c218db2132a12416124ca4449
#
_entry.id   0164532c218db2132a12416124ca4449
#
_cell.length_a   1.000
_cell.length_b   1.000
_cell.length_c   1.000
_cell.angle_alpha   90.00
_cell.angle_beta   90.00
_cell.angle_gamma   90.00
#
_symmetry.space_group_name_H-M   'P 1'
#
loop_
_entity.id
_entity.type
_entity.pdbx_description
1 polymer ?
#
loop_
_entity_poly.entity_id
_entity_poly.type
_entity_poly.pdbx_seq_one_letter_code
_entity_poly.pdbx_strand_id
1 'polypeptide(L)'
;MSRLDELIRELCPDGVQVFRLEEIAHYAKTRIDCKTINEDNYVGVENLLQNKAGKTKATSVPTTGMVIAYQKNDILIGNIRPYLRKVWLADCEGGTNGDVLTVQIEDTEKVLPQFLYYVLSSEKFFLYDIQNSKGAKMPRGSKDAVMKFEVPLPPPEVQREIVRILDNFTELTAELTAELTARKTQYSFYRSRLLTFDANVEWKTVDEIAEVTDYVANGSFAALKENVNYKHTPDYAILVRTTDLVNGFDEENLVYIDKHAYNYLSKSKLYGGEIIINNIGAGVGTTFLCPCLDTYMSLAPNSIMVKTNNNKFYYYWLNSKEGQNAIRKIVSQGSLPKFNKTGFRSIRLPVPPLDVQNRIVNVLDNFEKICADLNIGLPAEIEARQKQYEYYRDKLLTFAENGNTILSRAEQSRAEQSRAEQSRAEQSRAEQSRAEQSRAEH
;
A
#
# COMPACT_ATOMS: atom_id res chain seq x y z
N MET A 1 -30.44 18.80 -1.55
CA MET A 1 -30.87 17.43 -1.86
C MET A 1 -29.96 16.95 -3.01
N SER A 2 -29.42 15.73 -2.99
CA SER A 2 -28.63 15.28 -4.12
C SER A 2 -29.53 14.92 -5.30
N ARG A 3 -28.96 14.90 -6.51
CA ARG A 3 -29.69 14.44 -7.69
C ARG A 3 -30.22 13.01 -7.53
N LEU A 4 -29.46 12.16 -6.84
CA LEU A 4 -29.89 10.79 -6.55
C LEU A 4 -31.11 10.77 -5.61
N ASP A 5 -31.16 11.62 -4.58
CA ASP A 5 -32.32 11.75 -3.67
C ASP A 5 -33.58 12.15 -4.43
N GLU A 6 -33.45 13.09 -5.37
CA GLU A 6 -34.55 13.57 -6.20
C GLU A 6 -35.07 12.44 -7.11
N LEU A 7 -34.15 11.75 -7.81
CA LEU A 7 -34.49 10.65 -8.69
C LEU A 7 -35.18 9.49 -7.95
N ILE A 8 -34.70 9.11 -6.78
CA ILE A 8 -35.31 8.02 -6.01
C ILE A 8 -36.69 8.41 -5.52
N ARG A 9 -36.86 9.66 -5.03
CA ARG A 9 -38.19 10.14 -4.57
C ARG A 9 -39.19 10.19 -5.70
N GLU A 10 -38.75 10.57 -6.90
CA GLU A 10 -39.60 10.70 -8.07
C GLU A 10 -39.92 9.34 -8.72
N LEU A 11 -38.92 8.49 -8.89
CA LEU A 11 -39.01 7.25 -9.67
C LEU A 11 -39.22 6.00 -8.83
N CYS A 12 -39.00 6.07 -7.52
CA CYS A 12 -39.14 4.94 -6.59
C CYS A 12 -39.97 5.30 -5.35
N PRO A 13 -41.15 5.93 -5.47
CA PRO A 13 -41.96 6.39 -4.33
C PRO A 13 -42.42 5.22 -3.44
N ASP A 14 -42.61 4.03 -4.01
CA ASP A 14 -43.04 2.81 -3.33
C ASP A 14 -41.87 1.87 -3.02
N GLY A 15 -40.62 2.35 -3.14
CA GLY A 15 -39.40 1.56 -2.96
C GLY A 15 -38.86 0.99 -4.26
N VAL A 16 -37.83 0.13 -4.14
CA VAL A 16 -37.14 -0.50 -5.28
C VAL A 16 -37.51 -1.96 -5.38
N GLN A 17 -37.85 -2.40 -6.57
CA GLN A 17 -38.13 -3.81 -6.85
C GLN A 17 -36.87 -4.65 -6.69
N VAL A 18 -37.03 -5.86 -6.14
CA VAL A 18 -35.97 -6.82 -5.96
C VAL A 18 -36.20 -8.02 -6.90
N PHE A 19 -35.21 -8.40 -7.65
CA PHE A 19 -35.23 -9.52 -8.58
C PHE A 19 -34.16 -10.54 -8.17
N ARG A 20 -34.41 -11.82 -8.45
CA ARG A 20 -33.33 -12.80 -8.42
C ARG A 20 -32.45 -12.60 -9.64
N LEU A 21 -31.15 -12.87 -9.51
CA LEU A 21 -30.22 -12.71 -10.62
C LEU A 21 -30.67 -13.52 -11.86
N GLU A 22 -31.25 -14.71 -11.67
CA GLU A 22 -31.80 -15.58 -12.74
C GLU A 22 -32.95 -14.96 -13.53
N GLU A 23 -33.61 -13.92 -13.02
CA GLU A 23 -34.72 -13.22 -13.68
C GLU A 23 -34.23 -12.08 -14.60
N ILE A 24 -32.96 -11.66 -14.45
CA ILE A 24 -32.39 -10.52 -15.18
C ILE A 24 -31.10 -10.84 -15.92
N ALA A 25 -30.51 -12.01 -15.64
CA ALA A 25 -29.26 -12.44 -16.24
C ALA A 25 -29.15 -13.98 -16.30
N HIS A 26 -28.25 -14.46 -17.08
CA HIS A 26 -27.95 -15.90 -17.21
C HIS A 26 -26.45 -16.15 -17.34
N TYR A 27 -26.02 -17.39 -17.20
CA TYR A 27 -24.64 -17.77 -17.51
C TYR A 27 -24.42 -17.93 -19.01
N ALA A 28 -23.27 -17.44 -19.50
CA ALA A 28 -22.87 -17.63 -20.90
C ALA A 28 -22.85 -19.12 -21.29
N LYS A 29 -23.46 -19.41 -22.40
CA LYS A 29 -23.56 -20.79 -22.99
C LYS A 29 -22.72 -20.93 -24.24
N THR A 30 -22.46 -19.85 -24.94
CA THR A 30 -21.69 -19.83 -26.20
C THR A 30 -20.26 -20.27 -25.96
N ARG A 31 -19.72 -21.03 -26.88
CA ARG A 31 -18.32 -21.48 -26.85
C ARG A 31 -17.59 -21.06 -28.11
N ILE A 32 -16.32 -20.74 -27.97
CA ILE A 32 -15.41 -20.37 -29.06
C ILE A 32 -14.20 -21.30 -29.09
N ASP A 33 -13.58 -21.43 -30.26
CA ASP A 33 -12.36 -22.23 -30.42
C ASP A 33 -11.19 -21.53 -29.74
N CYS A 34 -10.36 -22.27 -29.01
CA CYS A 34 -9.15 -21.77 -28.38
C CYS A 34 -8.21 -21.05 -29.33
N LYS A 35 -8.29 -21.32 -30.65
CA LYS A 35 -7.47 -20.59 -31.65
C LYS A 35 -7.80 -19.09 -31.78
N THR A 36 -8.98 -18.68 -31.29
CA THR A 36 -9.42 -17.26 -31.35
C THR A 36 -9.00 -16.46 -30.11
N ILE A 37 -8.39 -17.09 -29.14
CA ILE A 37 -7.98 -16.46 -27.87
C ILE A 37 -6.45 -16.39 -27.76
N ASN A 38 -6.00 -15.42 -26.98
CA ASN A 38 -4.60 -15.16 -26.67
C ASN A 38 -4.42 -14.74 -25.20
N GLU A 39 -3.22 -14.32 -24.82
CA GLU A 39 -2.90 -13.88 -23.45
C GLU A 39 -3.70 -12.66 -22.97
N ASP A 40 -4.18 -11.81 -23.90
CA ASP A 40 -4.90 -10.58 -23.58
C ASP A 40 -6.39 -10.82 -23.35
N ASN A 41 -6.98 -11.79 -24.07
CA ASN A 41 -8.42 -12.05 -24.06
C ASN A 41 -8.83 -13.42 -23.50
N TYR A 42 -7.91 -14.23 -22.97
CA TYR A 42 -8.25 -15.39 -22.15
C TYR A 42 -8.25 -15.02 -20.67
N VAL A 43 -9.31 -15.42 -19.95
CA VAL A 43 -9.46 -15.15 -18.53
C VAL A 43 -9.71 -16.45 -17.76
N GLY A 44 -8.68 -17.00 -17.14
CA GLY A 44 -8.81 -18.02 -16.10
C GLY A 44 -9.01 -17.41 -14.72
N VAL A 45 -9.40 -18.23 -13.73
CA VAL A 45 -9.57 -17.75 -12.35
C VAL A 45 -8.27 -17.21 -11.74
N GLU A 46 -7.13 -17.69 -12.21
CA GLU A 46 -5.79 -17.23 -11.83
C GLU A 46 -5.48 -15.82 -12.35
N ASN A 47 -6.07 -15.43 -13.48
CA ASN A 47 -5.85 -14.12 -14.08
C ASN A 47 -6.73 -13.02 -13.48
N LEU A 48 -7.86 -13.41 -12.86
CA LEU A 48 -8.65 -12.47 -12.07
C LEU A 48 -7.91 -12.12 -10.78
N LEU A 49 -7.73 -10.83 -10.56
CA LEU A 49 -7.06 -10.30 -9.39
C LEU A 49 -7.96 -10.36 -8.15
N GLN A 50 -7.34 -10.51 -6.98
CA GLN A 50 -8.03 -10.52 -5.70
C GLN A 50 -8.60 -9.12 -5.38
N ASN A 51 -9.58 -9.09 -4.48
CA ASN A 51 -10.18 -7.84 -3.99
C ASN A 51 -10.71 -6.90 -5.10
N LYS A 52 -11.31 -7.50 -6.13
CA LYS A 52 -11.96 -6.75 -7.23
C LYS A 52 -11.00 -5.88 -8.05
N ALA A 53 -9.71 -6.21 -8.07
CA ALA A 53 -8.69 -5.41 -8.74
C ALA A 53 -8.59 -5.62 -10.27
N GLY A 54 -9.60 -6.27 -10.89
CA GLY A 54 -9.62 -6.50 -12.34
C GLY A 54 -8.92 -7.79 -12.78
N LYS A 55 -8.20 -7.75 -13.90
CA LYS A 55 -7.48 -8.91 -14.46
C LYS A 55 -6.05 -8.58 -14.86
N THR A 56 -5.25 -9.62 -15.02
CA THR A 56 -3.93 -9.57 -15.68
C THR A 56 -3.94 -10.36 -16.98
N LYS A 57 -2.91 -10.20 -17.80
CA LYS A 57 -2.67 -11.09 -18.94
C LYS A 57 -2.54 -12.54 -18.49
N ALA A 58 -3.04 -13.45 -19.30
CA ALA A 58 -2.96 -14.87 -19.01
C ALA A 58 -1.51 -15.38 -19.18
N THR A 59 -1.02 -16.09 -18.17
CA THR A 59 0.29 -16.76 -18.24
C THR A 59 0.23 -18.10 -18.94
N SER A 60 -0.98 -18.67 -19.10
CA SER A 60 -1.22 -19.91 -19.80
C SER A 60 -2.57 -19.82 -20.52
N VAL A 61 -2.59 -20.11 -21.81
CA VAL A 61 -3.77 -20.10 -22.66
C VAL A 61 -3.98 -21.50 -23.21
N PRO A 62 -5.22 -22.06 -23.16
CA PRO A 62 -5.50 -23.37 -23.77
C PRO A 62 -5.26 -23.31 -25.28
N THR A 63 -4.57 -24.31 -25.80
CA THR A 63 -4.18 -24.38 -27.21
C THR A 63 -5.14 -25.26 -28.07
N THR A 64 -5.99 -26.02 -27.42
CA THR A 64 -6.92 -26.94 -28.08
C THR A 64 -8.26 -26.99 -27.36
N GLY A 65 -9.33 -27.21 -28.11
CA GLY A 65 -10.69 -27.36 -27.57
C GLY A 65 -11.51 -26.05 -27.61
N MET A 66 -12.61 -26.06 -26.88
CA MET A 66 -13.57 -24.95 -26.83
C MET A 66 -13.62 -24.37 -25.45
N VAL A 67 -13.62 -23.04 -25.35
CA VAL A 67 -13.78 -22.26 -24.11
C VAL A 67 -15.14 -21.56 -24.11
N ILE A 68 -15.59 -21.12 -22.93
CA ILE A 68 -16.80 -20.30 -22.79
C ILE A 68 -16.48 -18.91 -23.33
N ALA A 69 -17.31 -18.42 -24.26
CA ALA A 69 -17.18 -17.07 -24.78
C ALA A 69 -17.72 -16.04 -23.78
N TYR A 70 -17.04 -14.91 -23.67
CA TYR A 70 -17.57 -13.72 -23.03
C TYR A 70 -17.49 -12.51 -23.97
N GLN A 71 -18.37 -11.56 -23.77
CA GLN A 71 -18.44 -10.32 -24.53
C GLN A 71 -18.12 -9.13 -23.66
N LYS A 72 -17.86 -7.99 -24.29
CA LYS A 72 -17.76 -6.71 -23.56
C LYS A 72 -19.03 -6.49 -22.75
N ASN A 73 -18.86 -6.02 -21.51
CA ASN A 73 -19.90 -5.80 -20.50
C ASN A 73 -20.45 -7.07 -19.82
N ASP A 74 -19.95 -8.26 -20.13
CA ASP A 74 -20.21 -9.44 -19.31
C ASP A 74 -19.48 -9.32 -17.97
N ILE A 75 -20.06 -9.92 -16.91
CA ILE A 75 -19.45 -9.90 -15.58
C ILE A 75 -18.83 -11.27 -15.31
N LEU A 76 -17.53 -11.31 -15.10
CA LEU A 76 -16.77 -12.52 -14.84
C LEU A 76 -16.46 -12.64 -13.35
N ILE A 77 -16.90 -13.73 -12.70
CA ILE A 77 -16.72 -13.98 -11.27
C ILE A 77 -15.89 -15.24 -11.08
N GLY A 78 -14.81 -15.15 -10.32
CA GLY A 78 -13.97 -16.29 -9.98
C GLY A 78 -14.67 -17.23 -9.00
N ASN A 79 -15.04 -18.44 -9.46
CA ASN A 79 -15.83 -19.40 -8.68
C ASN A 79 -15.00 -20.20 -7.66
N ILE A 80 -13.66 -20.15 -7.72
CA ILE A 80 -12.77 -20.82 -6.77
C ILE A 80 -12.35 -19.85 -5.68
N ARG A 81 -12.50 -20.25 -4.41
CA ARG A 81 -12.17 -19.46 -3.25
C ARG A 81 -12.88 -18.08 -3.27
N PRO A 82 -14.22 -18.06 -3.17
CA PRO A 82 -15.00 -16.81 -3.24
C PRO A 82 -14.51 -15.71 -2.29
N TYR A 83 -13.90 -16.07 -1.16
CA TYR A 83 -13.28 -15.14 -0.22
C TYR A 83 -12.14 -14.28 -0.82
N LEU A 84 -11.59 -14.65 -1.98
CA LEU A 84 -10.63 -13.84 -2.72
C LEU A 84 -11.28 -12.68 -3.49
N ARG A 85 -12.63 -12.64 -3.56
CA ARG A 85 -13.42 -11.55 -4.16
C ARG A 85 -12.97 -11.17 -5.56
N LYS A 86 -12.85 -12.16 -6.42
CA LYS A 86 -12.42 -12.00 -7.79
C LYS A 86 -13.60 -11.72 -8.70
N VAL A 87 -13.69 -10.52 -9.24
CA VAL A 87 -14.73 -10.11 -10.20
C VAL A 87 -14.17 -9.07 -11.16
N TRP A 88 -14.63 -9.10 -12.40
CA TRP A 88 -14.24 -8.18 -13.45
C TRP A 88 -15.39 -7.93 -14.42
N LEU A 89 -15.63 -6.67 -14.77
CA LEU A 89 -16.51 -6.27 -15.86
C LEU A 89 -15.70 -6.28 -17.15
N ALA A 90 -16.08 -7.08 -18.12
CA ALA A 90 -15.33 -7.28 -19.35
C ALA A 90 -15.27 -5.99 -20.19
N ASP A 91 -14.08 -5.55 -20.52
CA ASP A 91 -13.82 -4.41 -21.41
C ASP A 91 -13.60 -4.83 -22.87
N CYS A 92 -13.43 -6.13 -23.11
CA CYS A 92 -13.25 -6.76 -24.41
C CYS A 92 -14.06 -8.05 -24.52
N GLU A 93 -14.02 -8.70 -25.67
CA GLU A 93 -14.51 -10.05 -25.91
C GLU A 93 -13.39 -11.07 -25.79
N GLY A 94 -13.72 -12.32 -25.45
CA GLY A 94 -12.72 -13.37 -25.32
C GLY A 94 -13.28 -14.70 -24.82
N GLY A 95 -12.42 -15.48 -24.17
CA GLY A 95 -12.74 -16.81 -23.69
C GLY A 95 -12.36 -17.06 -22.23
N THR A 96 -13.10 -17.92 -21.55
CA THR A 96 -12.85 -18.32 -20.17
C THR A 96 -13.11 -19.80 -19.93
N ASN A 97 -12.66 -20.30 -18.78
CA ASN A 97 -12.88 -21.69 -18.37
C ASN A 97 -14.09 -21.83 -17.42
N GLY A 98 -14.43 -23.08 -17.08
CA GLY A 98 -15.58 -23.39 -16.23
C GLY A 98 -15.46 -22.99 -14.75
N ASP A 99 -14.29 -22.52 -14.32
CA ASP A 99 -14.04 -22.02 -12.95
C ASP A 99 -14.24 -20.50 -12.85
N VAL A 100 -14.62 -19.84 -13.94
CA VAL A 100 -15.08 -18.46 -13.98
C VAL A 100 -16.56 -18.47 -14.39
N LEU A 101 -17.40 -17.84 -13.60
CA LEU A 101 -18.81 -17.65 -13.90
C LEU A 101 -18.94 -16.39 -14.77
N THR A 102 -19.42 -16.56 -15.99
CA THR A 102 -19.69 -15.46 -16.91
C THR A 102 -21.17 -15.14 -16.88
N VAL A 103 -21.52 -14.01 -16.30
CA VAL A 103 -22.91 -13.51 -16.16
C VAL A 103 -23.21 -12.55 -17.31
N GLN A 104 -24.23 -12.87 -18.09
CA GLN A 104 -24.75 -12.10 -19.22
C GLN A 104 -26.12 -11.53 -18.88
N ILE A 105 -26.34 -10.25 -19.14
CA ILE A 105 -27.58 -9.55 -18.86
C ILE A 105 -28.59 -9.82 -20.01
N GLU A 106 -29.84 -10.11 -19.66
CA GLU A 106 -30.91 -10.36 -20.63
C GLU A 106 -31.34 -9.08 -21.38
N ASP A 107 -31.48 -7.98 -20.66
CA ASP A 107 -31.98 -6.70 -21.18
C ASP A 107 -31.13 -5.54 -20.62
N THR A 108 -30.19 -5.06 -21.42
CA THR A 108 -29.28 -3.97 -21.03
C THR A 108 -29.94 -2.59 -21.00
N GLU A 109 -31.18 -2.46 -21.49
CA GLU A 109 -31.94 -1.22 -21.35
C GLU A 109 -32.55 -1.10 -19.95
N LYS A 110 -32.87 -2.25 -19.32
CA LYS A 110 -33.40 -2.31 -17.94
C LYS A 110 -32.29 -2.42 -16.90
N VAL A 111 -31.23 -3.19 -17.20
CA VAL A 111 -30.14 -3.46 -16.26
C VAL A 111 -28.83 -2.98 -16.86
N LEU A 112 -28.28 -1.93 -16.30
CA LEU A 112 -26.97 -1.44 -16.72
C LEU A 112 -25.86 -2.40 -16.28
N PRO A 113 -24.95 -2.83 -17.18
CA PRO A 113 -23.85 -3.73 -16.84
C PRO A 113 -22.98 -3.24 -15.69
N GLN A 114 -22.66 -1.96 -15.67
CA GLN A 114 -21.86 -1.33 -14.60
C GLN A 114 -22.60 -1.36 -13.26
N PHE A 115 -23.93 -1.14 -13.26
CA PHE A 115 -24.71 -1.21 -12.04
C PHE A 115 -24.72 -2.62 -11.47
N LEU A 116 -25.01 -3.63 -12.30
CA LEU A 116 -25.00 -5.03 -11.88
C LEU A 116 -23.60 -5.47 -11.42
N TYR A 117 -22.53 -5.01 -12.10
CA TYR A 117 -21.16 -5.23 -11.67
C TYR A 117 -20.92 -4.70 -10.25
N TYR A 118 -21.37 -3.49 -9.93
CA TYR A 118 -21.24 -2.94 -8.58
C TYR A 118 -22.02 -3.76 -7.54
N VAL A 119 -23.22 -4.22 -7.87
CA VAL A 119 -24.02 -5.10 -7.01
C VAL A 119 -23.28 -6.43 -6.76
N LEU A 120 -22.78 -7.09 -7.81
CA LEU A 120 -22.04 -8.35 -7.72
C LEU A 120 -20.59 -8.20 -7.20
N SER A 121 -20.12 -6.98 -7.04
CA SER A 121 -18.86 -6.65 -6.36
C SER A 121 -19.04 -6.18 -4.92
N SER A 122 -20.28 -6.13 -4.42
CA SER A 122 -20.58 -5.71 -3.04
C SER A 122 -20.15 -6.75 -2.00
N GLU A 123 -19.95 -6.29 -0.77
CA GLU A 123 -19.66 -7.20 0.35
C GLU A 123 -20.81 -8.17 0.61
N LYS A 124 -22.06 -7.70 0.47
CA LYS A 124 -23.28 -8.50 0.61
C LYS A 124 -23.27 -9.70 -0.35
N PHE A 125 -22.91 -9.48 -1.62
CA PHE A 125 -22.82 -10.56 -2.60
C PHE A 125 -21.73 -11.58 -2.24
N PHE A 126 -20.52 -11.14 -1.91
CA PHE A 126 -19.44 -12.08 -1.60
C PHE A 126 -19.67 -12.84 -0.29
N LEU A 127 -20.27 -12.23 0.72
CA LEU A 127 -20.67 -12.94 1.94
C LEU A 127 -21.71 -14.01 1.63
N TYR A 128 -22.69 -13.70 0.78
CA TYR A 128 -23.69 -14.66 0.31
C TYR A 128 -23.04 -15.82 -0.47
N ASP A 129 -22.14 -15.56 -1.40
CA ASP A 129 -21.45 -16.58 -2.19
C ASP A 129 -20.53 -17.45 -1.31
N ILE A 130 -19.82 -16.87 -0.36
CA ILE A 130 -19.00 -17.60 0.63
C ILE A 130 -19.86 -18.54 1.49
N GLN A 131 -21.00 -18.07 2.00
CA GLN A 131 -21.91 -18.88 2.81
C GLN A 131 -22.49 -20.08 2.06
N ASN A 132 -22.71 -19.93 0.76
CA ASN A 132 -23.23 -20.98 -0.13
C ASN A 132 -22.13 -21.82 -0.79
N SER A 133 -20.85 -21.56 -0.52
CA SER A 133 -19.74 -22.29 -1.09
C SER A 133 -19.57 -23.70 -0.50
N LYS A 134 -19.00 -24.62 -1.27
CA LYS A 134 -18.74 -26.02 -0.87
C LYS A 134 -17.28 -26.38 -1.06
N GLY A 135 -16.75 -27.20 -0.16
CA GLY A 135 -15.37 -27.71 -0.18
C GLY A 135 -14.48 -27.07 0.88
N ALA A 136 -13.65 -27.87 1.57
CA ALA A 136 -12.83 -27.39 2.68
C ALA A 136 -11.53 -26.70 2.23
N LYS A 137 -10.74 -27.33 1.32
CA LYS A 137 -9.42 -26.83 0.93
C LYS A 137 -9.48 -25.81 -0.23
N MET A 138 -10.40 -26.00 -1.15
CA MET A 138 -10.62 -25.14 -2.32
C MET A 138 -12.14 -24.93 -2.48
N PRO A 139 -12.77 -24.11 -1.63
CA PRO A 139 -14.21 -23.89 -1.73
C PRO A 139 -14.58 -23.32 -3.09
N ARG A 140 -15.68 -23.80 -3.63
CA ARG A 140 -16.30 -23.30 -4.87
C ARG A 140 -17.66 -22.70 -4.54
N GLY A 141 -17.95 -21.54 -5.09
CA GLY A 141 -19.27 -20.95 -5.03
C GLY A 141 -20.32 -21.86 -5.67
N SER A 142 -21.54 -21.78 -5.22
CA SER A 142 -22.66 -22.50 -5.78
C SER A 142 -23.26 -21.72 -6.96
N LYS A 143 -23.12 -22.24 -8.18
CA LYS A 143 -23.69 -21.61 -9.38
C LYS A 143 -25.20 -21.33 -9.24
N ASP A 144 -25.94 -22.29 -8.68
CA ASP A 144 -27.38 -22.15 -8.47
C ASP A 144 -27.71 -21.12 -7.38
N ALA A 145 -26.89 -21.03 -6.34
CA ALA A 145 -27.08 -20.03 -5.29
C ALA A 145 -26.78 -18.64 -5.85
N VAL A 146 -25.68 -18.44 -6.59
CA VAL A 146 -25.35 -17.14 -7.20
C VAL A 146 -26.52 -16.63 -8.05
N MET A 147 -27.17 -17.47 -8.84
CA MET A 147 -28.32 -17.05 -9.66
C MET A 147 -29.58 -16.73 -8.84
N LYS A 148 -29.66 -17.18 -7.59
CA LYS A 148 -30.76 -16.84 -6.66
C LYS A 148 -30.46 -15.61 -5.79
N PHE A 149 -29.28 -14.99 -5.98
CA PHE A 149 -28.95 -13.76 -5.27
C PHE A 149 -29.95 -12.64 -5.58
N GLU A 150 -30.41 -11.95 -4.57
CA GLU A 150 -31.40 -10.87 -4.68
C GLU A 150 -30.73 -9.55 -5.07
N VAL A 151 -31.11 -9.02 -6.21
CA VAL A 151 -30.61 -7.77 -6.80
C VAL A 151 -31.69 -6.71 -6.71
N PRO A 152 -31.48 -5.63 -5.95
CA PRO A 152 -32.36 -4.45 -6.00
C PRO A 152 -32.17 -3.77 -7.37
N LEU A 153 -33.25 -3.57 -8.10
CA LEU A 153 -33.21 -3.03 -9.46
C LEU A 153 -34.04 -1.75 -9.56
N PRO A 154 -33.46 -0.58 -9.30
CA PRO A 154 -34.13 0.70 -9.53
C PRO A 154 -34.24 1.01 -11.03
N PRO A 155 -35.05 1.99 -11.42
CA PRO A 155 -35.12 2.49 -12.78
C PRO A 155 -33.73 2.87 -13.35
N PRO A 156 -33.52 2.77 -14.69
CA PRO A 156 -32.21 3.01 -15.32
C PRO A 156 -31.60 4.38 -15.03
N GLU A 157 -32.41 5.40 -14.80
CA GLU A 157 -31.97 6.74 -14.43
C GLU A 157 -31.24 6.74 -13.07
N VAL A 158 -31.81 6.03 -12.10
CA VAL A 158 -31.22 5.85 -10.76
C VAL A 158 -29.95 5.01 -10.84
N GLN A 159 -29.98 3.91 -11.62
CA GLN A 159 -28.79 3.08 -11.86
C GLN A 159 -27.65 3.93 -12.44
N ARG A 160 -27.91 4.75 -13.46
CA ARG A 160 -26.90 5.63 -14.08
C ARG A 160 -26.30 6.60 -13.08
N GLU A 161 -27.10 7.19 -12.21
CA GLU A 161 -26.58 8.12 -11.20
C GLU A 161 -25.74 7.42 -10.12
N ILE A 162 -26.13 6.19 -9.70
CA ILE A 162 -25.33 5.37 -8.79
C ILE A 162 -23.99 5.02 -9.45
N VAL A 163 -24.03 4.55 -10.70
CA VAL A 163 -22.80 4.22 -11.47
C VAL A 163 -21.90 5.45 -11.56
N ARG A 164 -22.45 6.62 -11.94
CA ARG A 164 -21.69 7.87 -12.03
C ARG A 164 -20.98 8.22 -10.71
N ILE A 165 -21.66 8.05 -9.58
CA ILE A 165 -21.08 8.31 -8.26
C ILE A 165 -19.94 7.33 -7.96
N LEU A 166 -20.14 6.03 -8.21
CA LEU A 166 -19.16 4.99 -7.91
C LEU A 166 -17.95 5.05 -8.86
N ASP A 167 -18.18 5.34 -10.14
CA ASP A 167 -17.10 5.53 -11.13
C ASP A 167 -16.18 6.70 -10.73
N ASN A 168 -16.74 7.82 -10.28
CA ASN A 168 -15.96 8.96 -9.79
C ASN A 168 -15.00 8.58 -8.64
N PHE A 169 -15.43 7.72 -7.71
CA PHE A 169 -14.55 7.24 -6.64
C PHE A 169 -13.43 6.34 -7.16
N THR A 170 -13.76 5.48 -8.12
CA THR A 170 -12.78 4.56 -8.73
C THR A 170 -11.73 5.34 -9.53
N GLU A 171 -12.17 6.31 -10.33
CA GLU A 171 -11.30 7.18 -11.12
C GLU A 171 -10.36 7.99 -10.21
N LEU A 172 -10.89 8.64 -9.17
CA LEU A 172 -10.07 9.39 -8.21
C LEU A 172 -9.02 8.51 -7.53
N THR A 173 -9.38 7.29 -7.13
CA THR A 173 -8.44 6.35 -6.51
C THR A 173 -7.34 5.92 -7.50
N ALA A 174 -7.70 5.72 -8.77
CA ALA A 174 -6.74 5.39 -9.82
C ALA A 174 -5.77 6.56 -10.10
N GLU A 175 -6.28 7.80 -10.14
CA GLU A 175 -5.46 9.01 -10.29
C GLU A 175 -4.46 9.17 -9.14
N LEU A 176 -4.91 9.05 -7.89
CA LEU A 176 -4.03 9.12 -6.71
C LEU A 176 -2.96 8.02 -6.72
N THR A 177 -3.30 6.82 -7.18
CA THR A 177 -2.35 5.71 -7.30
C THR A 177 -1.31 5.98 -8.40
N ALA A 178 -1.73 6.53 -9.53
CA ALA A 178 -0.84 6.94 -10.60
C ALA A 178 0.09 8.09 -10.14
N GLU A 179 -0.45 9.08 -9.42
CA GLU A 179 0.35 10.15 -8.83
C GLU A 179 1.39 9.60 -7.85
N LEU A 180 1.01 8.70 -6.93
CA LEU A 180 1.95 8.06 -6.01
C LEU A 180 3.08 7.35 -6.76
N THR A 181 2.78 6.66 -7.84
CA THR A 181 3.77 5.98 -8.67
C THR A 181 4.72 6.98 -9.34
N ALA A 182 4.18 8.05 -9.89
CA ALA A 182 4.97 9.13 -10.50
C ALA A 182 5.87 9.83 -9.45
N ARG A 183 5.34 10.11 -8.26
CA ARG A 183 6.11 10.71 -7.15
C ARG A 183 7.22 9.79 -6.63
N LYS A 184 6.98 8.50 -6.53
CA LYS A 184 8.04 7.51 -6.18
C LYS A 184 9.16 7.48 -7.22
N THR A 185 8.82 7.53 -8.50
CA THR A 185 9.79 7.60 -9.59
C THR A 185 10.60 8.90 -9.53
N GLN A 186 9.93 10.03 -9.33
CA GLN A 186 10.55 11.34 -9.16
C GLN A 186 11.48 11.37 -7.94
N TYR A 187 11.02 10.83 -6.79
CA TYR A 187 11.85 10.70 -5.59
C TYR A 187 13.11 9.88 -5.85
N SER A 188 12.98 8.72 -6.49
CA SER A 188 14.14 7.88 -6.83
C SER A 188 15.17 8.60 -7.70
N PHE A 189 14.69 9.37 -8.68
CA PHE A 189 15.55 10.19 -9.57
C PHE A 189 16.27 11.29 -8.80
N TYR A 190 15.54 12.12 -8.06
CA TYR A 190 16.15 13.22 -7.30
C TYR A 190 17.07 12.73 -6.18
N ARG A 191 16.67 11.68 -5.47
CA ARG A 191 17.51 11.05 -4.44
C ARG A 191 18.86 10.62 -5.01
N SER A 192 18.86 9.94 -6.14
CA SER A 192 20.11 9.54 -6.81
C SER A 192 20.94 10.76 -7.18
N ARG A 193 20.34 11.77 -7.80
CA ARG A 193 21.04 12.97 -8.27
C ARG A 193 21.59 13.83 -7.14
N LEU A 194 20.81 14.07 -6.10
CA LEU A 194 21.17 14.93 -4.96
C LEU A 194 22.24 14.30 -4.05
N LEU A 195 22.36 12.97 -4.06
CA LEU A 195 23.31 12.24 -3.21
C LEU A 195 24.56 11.75 -3.97
N THR A 196 24.68 12.09 -5.26
CA THR A 196 25.88 11.83 -6.07
C THR A 196 26.75 13.08 -6.06
N PHE A 197 27.98 12.97 -5.60
CA PHE A 197 28.93 14.05 -5.49
C PHE A 197 30.15 13.80 -6.37
N ASP A 198 30.65 14.84 -7.00
CA ASP A 198 31.86 14.82 -7.81
C ASP A 198 33.14 15.08 -7.00
N ALA A 199 34.26 15.22 -7.68
CA ALA A 199 35.56 15.44 -7.06
C ALA A 199 35.71 16.86 -6.43
N ASN A 200 34.79 17.79 -6.68
CA ASN A 200 34.88 19.15 -6.15
C ASN A 200 34.35 19.24 -4.72
N VAL A 201 33.62 18.21 -4.24
CA VAL A 201 33.20 18.13 -2.86
C VAL A 201 34.31 17.51 -2.01
N GLU A 202 34.50 18.03 -0.82
CA GLU A 202 35.45 17.46 0.14
C GLU A 202 34.99 16.06 0.58
N TRP A 203 35.90 15.11 0.64
CA TRP A 203 35.65 13.74 1.10
C TRP A 203 36.51 13.42 2.30
N LYS A 204 35.85 13.09 3.43
CA LYS A 204 36.50 12.72 4.69
C LYS A 204 36.15 11.29 5.07
N THR A 205 36.97 10.66 5.88
CA THR A 205 36.64 9.38 6.48
C THR A 205 35.57 9.55 7.55
N VAL A 206 34.82 8.48 7.81
CA VAL A 206 33.85 8.44 8.91
C VAL A 206 34.54 8.81 10.25
N ASP A 207 35.77 8.36 10.46
CA ASP A 207 36.55 8.63 11.68
C ASP A 207 36.84 10.12 11.90
N GLU A 208 36.93 10.92 10.82
CA GLU A 208 37.19 12.35 10.87
C GLU A 208 35.93 13.20 11.21
N ILE A 209 34.73 12.68 10.91
CA ILE A 209 33.50 13.49 10.96
C ILE A 209 32.39 12.90 11.84
N ALA A 210 32.58 11.68 12.36
CA ALA A 210 31.54 10.97 13.08
C ALA A 210 32.08 10.25 14.32
N GLU A 211 31.27 10.25 15.36
CA GLU A 211 31.44 9.34 16.48
C GLU A 211 30.79 8.00 16.17
N VAL A 212 31.56 6.90 16.23
CA VAL A 212 31.08 5.54 15.97
C VAL A 212 31.26 4.68 17.21
N THR A 213 30.18 4.11 17.68
CA THR A 213 30.18 3.21 18.84
C THR A 213 29.27 1.98 18.62
N ASP A 214 29.33 1.04 19.53
CA ASP A 214 28.49 -0.16 19.53
C ASP A 214 28.23 -0.64 20.97
N TYR A 215 27.42 -1.70 21.08
CA TYR A 215 27.10 -2.32 22.36
C TYR A 215 28.35 -2.78 23.12
N VAL A 216 29.32 -3.39 22.42
CA VAL A 216 30.53 -3.93 23.08
C VAL A 216 31.54 -2.87 23.51
N ALA A 217 31.34 -1.59 23.17
CA ALA A 217 32.13 -0.49 23.71
C ALA A 217 31.95 -0.29 25.23
N ASN A 218 30.91 -0.88 25.82
CA ASN A 218 30.61 -0.79 27.25
C ASN A 218 31.34 -1.81 28.12
N GLY A 219 31.96 -2.81 27.53
CA GLY A 219 32.72 -3.81 28.32
C GLY A 219 32.95 -5.11 27.57
N SER A 220 33.64 -6.06 28.22
CA SER A 220 33.83 -7.40 27.68
C SER A 220 32.49 -8.17 27.62
N PHE A 221 32.38 -9.19 26.78
CA PHE A 221 31.20 -10.03 26.68
C PHE A 221 30.81 -10.65 28.05
N ALA A 222 31.79 -11.04 28.87
CA ALA A 222 31.51 -11.55 30.20
C ALA A 222 30.87 -10.49 31.11
N ALA A 223 31.44 -9.30 31.15
CA ALA A 223 30.91 -8.20 31.95
C ALA A 223 29.53 -7.69 31.45
N LEU A 224 29.33 -7.67 30.13
CA LEU A 224 28.02 -7.34 29.55
C LEU A 224 26.94 -8.38 29.93
N LYS A 225 27.26 -9.67 29.89
CA LYS A 225 26.35 -10.73 30.29
C LYS A 225 25.98 -10.68 31.78
N GLU A 226 26.92 -10.24 32.60
CA GLU A 226 26.74 -10.12 34.06
C GLU A 226 25.86 -8.89 34.42
N ASN A 227 26.03 -7.78 33.70
CA ASN A 227 25.39 -6.49 34.04
C ASN A 227 24.12 -6.18 33.23
N VAL A 228 23.84 -6.90 32.15
CA VAL A 228 22.70 -6.60 31.27
C VAL A 228 21.81 -7.81 31.08
N ASN A 229 20.67 -7.79 31.77
CA ASN A 229 19.66 -8.84 31.66
C ASN A 229 18.53 -8.35 30.74
N TYR A 230 18.18 -9.18 29.75
CA TYR A 230 17.12 -8.90 28.79
C TYR A 230 15.78 -9.32 29.38
N LYS A 231 14.77 -8.43 29.26
CA LYS A 231 13.41 -8.64 29.74
C LYS A 231 12.43 -8.48 28.58
N HIS A 232 11.39 -9.27 28.54
CA HIS A 232 10.30 -9.16 27.58
C HIS A 232 9.06 -8.48 28.19
N THR A 233 9.16 -8.00 29.43
CA THR A 233 8.15 -7.17 30.08
C THR A 233 8.67 -5.74 30.17
N PRO A 234 7.80 -4.71 30.02
CA PRO A 234 8.20 -3.30 30.13
C PRO A 234 9.03 -3.02 31.38
N ASP A 235 10.14 -2.31 31.20
CA ASP A 235 11.07 -1.89 32.26
C ASP A 235 11.67 -0.51 31.90
N TYR A 236 12.74 -0.12 32.57
CA TYR A 236 13.32 1.22 32.55
C TYR A 236 13.71 1.73 31.17
N ALA A 237 14.27 0.91 30.28
CA ALA A 237 14.71 1.32 28.95
C ALA A 237 14.50 0.22 27.90
N ILE A 238 14.30 0.62 26.65
CA ILE A 238 14.26 -0.28 25.49
C ILE A 238 15.69 -0.57 25.03
N LEU A 239 16.02 -1.85 24.82
CA LEU A 239 17.23 -2.29 24.17
C LEU A 239 16.94 -2.42 22.66
N VAL A 240 17.25 -1.40 21.89
CA VAL A 240 16.86 -1.23 20.49
C VAL A 240 17.66 -2.17 19.58
N ARG A 241 16.95 -3.12 18.98
CA ARG A 241 17.49 -4.06 17.98
C ARG A 241 17.13 -3.58 16.57
N THR A 242 17.87 -4.02 15.56
CA THR A 242 17.53 -3.72 14.17
C THR A 242 16.18 -4.32 13.74
N THR A 243 15.75 -5.43 14.36
CA THR A 243 14.40 -5.99 14.16
C THR A 243 13.29 -5.06 14.65
N ASP A 244 13.51 -4.33 15.74
CA ASP A 244 12.53 -3.38 16.27
C ASP A 244 12.37 -2.18 15.32
N LEU A 245 13.48 -1.72 14.72
CA LEU A 245 13.50 -0.66 13.71
C LEU A 245 12.77 -1.07 12.40
N VAL A 246 12.85 -2.36 12.03
CA VAL A 246 12.12 -2.89 10.86
C VAL A 246 10.64 -3.03 11.14
N ASN A 247 10.27 -3.48 12.34
CA ASN A 247 8.88 -3.81 12.72
C ASN A 247 8.13 -2.63 13.35
N GLY A 248 8.69 -1.42 13.32
CA GLY A 248 8.01 -0.21 13.82
C GLY A 248 7.80 -0.18 15.33
N PHE A 249 8.69 -0.80 16.11
CA PHE A 249 8.60 -0.88 17.57
C PHE A 249 7.31 -1.54 18.09
N ASP A 250 6.99 -2.70 17.54
CA ASP A 250 5.89 -3.53 18.01
C ASP A 250 6.08 -3.90 19.50
N GLU A 251 5.21 -3.35 20.35
CA GLU A 251 5.33 -3.42 21.82
C GLU A 251 5.35 -4.86 22.35
N GLU A 252 4.70 -5.80 21.69
CA GLU A 252 4.65 -7.22 22.10
C GLU A 252 6.02 -7.90 21.95
N ASN A 253 6.90 -7.38 21.09
CA ASN A 253 8.17 -7.98 20.75
C ASN A 253 9.40 -7.22 21.26
N LEU A 254 9.21 -6.09 21.95
CA LEU A 254 10.33 -5.29 22.46
C LEU A 254 11.14 -6.02 23.53
N VAL A 255 12.42 -5.68 23.61
CA VAL A 255 13.31 -6.10 24.69
C VAL A 255 13.63 -4.91 25.59
N TYR A 256 13.49 -5.11 26.86
CA TYR A 256 13.72 -4.10 27.89
C TYR A 256 14.91 -4.44 28.76
N ILE A 257 15.49 -3.42 29.39
CA ILE A 257 16.54 -3.50 30.38
C ILE A 257 16.22 -2.62 31.59
N ASP A 258 16.72 -3.00 32.76
CA ASP A 258 16.55 -2.23 33.97
C ASP A 258 17.47 -1.00 34.03
N LYS A 259 17.28 -0.17 35.06
CA LYS A 259 18.06 1.06 35.26
C LYS A 259 19.54 0.82 35.46
N HIS A 260 19.93 -0.31 36.10
CA HIS A 260 21.34 -0.66 36.27
C HIS A 260 21.99 -0.94 34.92
N ALA A 261 21.41 -1.80 34.10
CA ALA A 261 21.87 -2.11 32.75
C ALA A 261 21.96 -0.88 31.85
N TYR A 262 20.92 0.00 31.88
CA TYR A 262 20.91 1.25 31.13
C TYR A 262 22.07 2.19 31.54
N ASN A 263 22.37 2.30 32.83
CA ASN A 263 23.49 3.10 33.31
C ASN A 263 24.83 2.48 32.96
N TYR A 264 24.94 1.14 32.99
CA TYR A 264 26.12 0.41 32.58
C TYR A 264 26.41 0.61 31.08
N LEU A 265 25.37 0.60 30.23
CA LEU A 265 25.46 0.84 28.79
C LEU A 265 25.64 2.33 28.42
N SER A 266 26.45 3.05 29.18
CA SER A 266 26.61 4.52 29.06
C SER A 266 27.08 5.01 27.70
N LYS A 267 27.86 4.20 26.95
CA LYS A 267 28.42 4.54 25.63
C LYS A 267 27.46 4.23 24.46
N SER A 268 26.43 3.46 24.68
CA SER A 268 25.48 3.04 23.65
C SER A 268 24.06 3.57 23.86
N LYS A 269 23.90 4.61 24.69
CA LYS A 269 22.61 5.30 24.89
C LYS A 269 22.14 5.96 23.61
N LEU A 270 20.86 5.81 23.32
CA LEU A 270 20.16 6.42 22.18
C LEU A 270 19.19 7.48 22.70
N TYR A 271 19.13 8.61 21.97
CA TYR A 271 18.29 9.76 22.32
C TYR A 271 17.31 10.11 21.18
N GLY A 272 17.40 9.42 20.04
CA GLY A 272 16.68 9.71 18.83
C GLY A 272 17.50 10.54 17.83
N GLY A 273 17.33 10.21 16.54
CA GLY A 273 18.05 10.87 15.45
C GLY A 273 19.46 10.33 15.19
N GLU A 274 19.98 9.38 15.96
CA GLU A 274 21.23 8.70 15.65
C GLU A 274 21.06 7.74 14.47
N ILE A 275 22.13 7.54 13.69
CA ILE A 275 22.15 6.54 12.63
C ILE A 275 22.51 5.17 13.26
N ILE A 276 21.70 4.18 13.00
CA ILE A 276 21.92 2.79 13.43
C ILE A 276 22.15 1.94 12.18
N ILE A 277 23.22 1.16 12.16
CA ILE A 277 23.58 0.33 11.02
C ILE A 277 23.75 -1.11 11.48
N ASN A 278 23.03 -2.04 10.85
CA ASN A 278 23.22 -3.47 11.10
C ASN A 278 24.60 -3.91 10.58
N ASN A 279 25.43 -4.46 11.43
CA ASN A 279 26.81 -4.84 11.06
C ASN A 279 27.06 -6.36 10.99
N ILE A 280 26.02 -7.18 11.25
CA ILE A 280 26.14 -8.66 11.22
C ILE A 280 24.86 -9.29 10.65
N GLY A 281 25.00 -10.29 9.79
CA GLY A 281 23.90 -11.15 9.32
C GLY A 281 23.31 -10.74 7.98
N ALA A 282 22.15 -11.31 7.64
CA ALA A 282 21.51 -11.14 6.33
C ALA A 282 21.18 -9.68 5.99
N GLY A 283 20.91 -8.87 7.01
CA GLY A 283 20.62 -7.43 6.84
C GLY A 283 21.84 -6.53 7.00
N VAL A 284 23.07 -7.04 6.87
CA VAL A 284 24.29 -6.24 7.04
C VAL A 284 24.31 -5.03 6.10
N GLY A 285 24.58 -3.85 6.65
CA GLY A 285 24.59 -2.58 5.94
C GLY A 285 23.23 -1.85 5.91
N THR A 286 22.13 -2.50 6.32
CA THR A 286 20.86 -1.80 6.48
C THR A 286 21.00 -0.67 7.50
N THR A 287 20.63 0.53 7.07
CA THR A 287 20.84 1.77 7.82
C THR A 287 19.49 2.38 8.20
N PHE A 288 19.36 2.72 9.46
CA PHE A 288 18.17 3.31 10.06
C PHE A 288 18.47 4.63 10.71
N LEU A 289 17.46 5.48 10.86
CA LEU A 289 17.48 6.63 11.75
C LEU A 289 16.74 6.24 13.04
N CYS A 290 17.37 6.42 14.20
CA CYS A 290 16.75 6.13 15.49
C CYS A 290 15.52 7.02 15.69
N PRO A 291 14.31 6.49 15.97
CA PRO A 291 13.16 7.31 16.24
C PRO A 291 13.32 8.08 17.58
N CYS A 292 12.67 9.22 17.69
CA CYS A 292 12.53 9.95 18.95
C CYS A 292 11.32 9.39 19.70
N LEU A 293 11.58 8.58 20.74
CA LEU A 293 10.54 8.03 21.61
C LEU A 293 10.61 8.70 22.98
N ASP A 294 9.46 8.81 23.65
CA ASP A 294 9.39 9.33 25.04
C ASP A 294 9.74 8.22 26.06
N THR A 295 10.88 7.58 25.84
CA THR A 295 11.40 6.53 26.73
C THR A 295 12.92 6.45 26.60
N TYR A 296 13.58 5.87 27.62
CA TYR A 296 15.01 5.63 27.55
C TYR A 296 15.32 4.48 26.58
N MET A 297 16.39 4.64 25.81
CA MET A 297 16.83 3.67 24.82
C MET A 297 18.33 3.40 24.88
N SER A 298 18.74 2.18 24.57
CA SER A 298 20.15 1.81 24.37
C SER A 298 20.28 0.88 23.17
N LEU A 299 21.40 0.96 22.47
CA LEU A 299 21.69 0.12 21.31
C LEU A 299 21.90 -1.34 21.72
N ALA A 300 21.28 -2.26 21.02
CA ALA A 300 21.50 -3.70 21.16
C ALA A 300 22.76 -4.19 20.40
N PRO A 301 23.23 -5.43 20.64
CA PRO A 301 24.26 -6.08 19.84
C PRO A 301 23.94 -6.15 18.35
N ASN A 302 24.96 -6.43 17.51
CA ASN A 302 24.87 -6.62 16.07
C ASN A 302 24.53 -5.36 15.26
N SER A 303 24.72 -4.20 15.85
CA SER A 303 24.60 -2.90 15.20
C SER A 303 25.66 -1.92 15.70
N ILE A 304 25.92 -0.92 14.89
CA ILE A 304 26.72 0.25 15.26
C ILE A 304 25.84 1.48 15.27
N MET A 305 26.17 2.43 16.16
CA MET A 305 25.59 3.76 16.22
C MET A 305 26.58 4.77 15.67
N VAL A 306 26.09 5.68 14.85
CA VAL A 306 26.89 6.76 14.23
C VAL A 306 26.24 8.09 14.54
N LYS A 307 27.03 9.04 15.03
CA LYS A 307 26.64 10.43 15.30
C LYS A 307 27.50 11.37 14.49
N THR A 308 26.87 12.29 13.80
CA THR A 308 27.50 13.33 12.98
C THR A 308 26.90 14.68 13.29
N ASN A 309 27.42 15.74 12.69
CA ASN A 309 26.81 17.06 12.74
C ASN A 309 25.48 17.17 11.95
N ASN A 310 25.19 16.21 11.05
CA ASN A 310 23.94 16.12 10.32
C ASN A 310 23.60 14.65 10.02
N ASN A 311 23.11 13.94 11.04
CA ASN A 311 22.78 12.53 10.94
C ASN A 311 21.83 12.22 9.80
N LYS A 312 20.87 13.10 9.54
CA LYS A 312 19.84 12.86 8.53
C LYS A 312 20.38 12.88 7.11
N PHE A 313 21.31 13.81 6.81
CA PHE A 313 22.02 13.85 5.55
C PHE A 313 22.82 12.55 5.31
N TYR A 314 23.60 12.13 6.30
CA TYR A 314 24.41 10.91 6.19
C TYR A 314 23.57 9.64 6.20
N TYR A 315 22.42 9.63 6.88
CA TYR A 315 21.43 8.56 6.76
C TYR A 315 20.97 8.40 5.30
N TYR A 316 20.59 9.49 4.64
CA TYR A 316 20.20 9.44 3.23
C TYR A 316 21.34 9.01 2.32
N TRP A 317 22.56 9.52 2.56
CA TRP A 317 23.70 9.15 1.75
C TRP A 317 24.10 7.69 1.94
N LEU A 318 24.17 7.17 3.15
CA LEU A 318 24.46 5.76 3.43
C LEU A 318 23.43 4.81 2.84
N ASN A 319 22.19 5.23 2.72
CA ASN A 319 21.13 4.50 2.04
C ASN A 319 21.10 4.72 0.50
N SER A 320 21.97 5.56 -0.05
CA SER A 320 22.13 5.71 -1.51
C SER A 320 22.86 4.53 -2.13
N LYS A 321 22.85 4.46 -3.46
CA LYS A 321 23.63 3.42 -4.21
C LYS A 321 25.12 3.49 -3.87
N GLU A 322 25.66 4.68 -3.81
CA GLU A 322 27.07 4.96 -3.49
C GLU A 322 27.41 4.57 -2.07
N GLY A 323 26.59 4.96 -1.09
CA GLY A 323 26.78 4.61 0.31
C GLY A 323 26.69 3.11 0.56
N GLN A 324 25.69 2.45 -0.02
CA GLN A 324 25.55 0.99 0.07
C GLN A 324 26.70 0.26 -0.62
N ASN A 325 27.24 0.79 -1.72
CA ASN A 325 28.43 0.24 -2.34
C ASN A 325 29.69 0.41 -1.47
N ALA A 326 29.82 1.54 -0.78
CA ALA A 326 30.91 1.77 0.16
C ALA A 326 30.86 0.79 1.34
N ILE A 327 29.69 0.56 1.91
CA ILE A 327 29.48 -0.43 2.97
C ILE A 327 29.78 -1.85 2.47
N ARG A 328 29.29 -2.24 1.29
CA ARG A 328 29.53 -3.59 0.74
C ARG A 328 31.01 -3.92 0.57
N LYS A 329 31.86 -2.93 0.26
CA LYS A 329 33.31 -3.13 0.11
C LYS A 329 34.02 -3.55 1.40
N ILE A 330 33.46 -3.22 2.56
CA ILE A 330 34.03 -3.55 3.87
C ILE A 330 33.41 -4.79 4.51
N VAL A 331 32.33 -5.33 3.93
CA VAL A 331 31.65 -6.53 4.42
C VAL A 331 32.50 -7.76 4.08
N SER A 332 32.80 -8.58 5.10
CA SER A 332 33.47 -9.85 4.90
C SER A 332 32.60 -10.86 4.15
N GLN A 333 33.18 -11.56 3.19
CA GLN A 333 32.53 -12.66 2.50
C GLN A 333 32.64 -13.94 3.35
N GLY A 334 31.51 -14.56 3.70
CA GLY A 334 31.44 -15.77 4.52
C GLY A 334 30.00 -16.17 4.79
N SER A 335 29.79 -17.27 5.50
CA SER A 335 28.47 -17.78 5.88
C SER A 335 27.68 -16.78 6.72
N LEU A 336 28.34 -15.90 7.44
CA LEU A 336 27.72 -14.81 8.21
C LEU A 336 28.38 -13.47 7.80
N PRO A 337 27.81 -12.72 6.85
CA PRO A 337 28.33 -11.42 6.42
C PRO A 337 28.42 -10.47 7.61
N LYS A 338 29.55 -9.76 7.72
CA LYS A 338 29.78 -8.79 8.81
C LYS A 338 30.85 -7.76 8.44
N PHE A 339 30.79 -6.60 9.10
CA PHE A 339 31.91 -5.65 9.14
C PHE A 339 32.16 -5.17 10.58
N ASN A 340 33.34 -4.64 10.83
CA ASN A 340 33.68 -4.06 12.13
C ASN A 340 33.73 -2.53 12.10
N LYS A 341 33.78 -1.91 13.27
CA LYS A 341 33.89 -0.45 13.43
C LYS A 341 35.07 0.15 12.70
N THR A 342 36.25 -0.52 12.74
CA THR A 342 37.47 -0.03 12.09
C THR A 342 37.29 0.07 10.57
N GLY A 343 36.72 -0.96 9.95
CA GLY A 343 36.39 -0.93 8.53
C GLY A 343 35.37 0.13 8.20
N PHE A 344 34.34 0.30 9.03
CA PHE A 344 33.33 1.35 8.80
C PHE A 344 33.92 2.74 8.92
N ARG A 345 34.78 3.00 9.90
CA ARG A 345 35.46 4.28 10.09
C ARG A 345 36.37 4.70 8.92
N SER A 346 36.84 3.75 8.13
CA SER A 346 37.64 4.03 6.94
C SER A 346 36.83 4.42 5.70
N ILE A 347 35.50 4.28 5.71
CA ILE A 347 34.65 4.71 4.60
C ILE A 347 34.78 6.23 4.42
N ARG A 348 34.91 6.67 3.18
CA ARG A 348 34.90 8.10 2.85
C ARG A 348 33.49 8.57 2.55
N LEU A 349 33.10 9.68 3.17
CA LEU A 349 31.82 10.35 3.04
C LEU A 349 31.99 11.71 2.38
N PRO A 350 31.04 12.18 1.55
CA PRO A 350 31.08 13.54 1.04
C PRO A 350 30.72 14.51 2.15
N VAL A 351 31.39 15.65 2.18
CA VAL A 351 31.19 16.73 3.17
C VAL A 351 30.87 18.03 2.43
N PRO A 352 29.69 18.14 1.78
CA PRO A 352 29.27 19.42 1.24
C PRO A 352 28.98 20.42 2.36
N PRO A 353 28.95 21.73 2.08
CA PRO A 353 28.60 22.76 3.07
C PRO A 353 27.28 22.41 3.79
N LEU A 354 27.17 22.80 5.08
CA LEU A 354 26.04 22.38 5.92
C LEU A 354 24.69 22.90 5.41
N ASP A 355 24.65 24.07 4.80
CA ASP A 355 23.45 24.62 4.15
C ASP A 355 23.00 23.76 2.96
N VAL A 356 23.94 23.23 2.18
CA VAL A 356 23.66 22.28 1.08
C VAL A 356 23.13 20.96 1.64
N GLN A 357 23.76 20.41 2.69
CA GLN A 357 23.26 19.21 3.37
C GLN A 357 21.82 19.39 3.84
N ASN A 358 21.52 20.51 4.50
CA ASN A 358 20.18 20.82 5.02
C ASN A 358 19.14 20.99 3.90
N ARG A 359 19.52 21.61 2.78
CA ARG A 359 18.64 21.71 1.60
C ARG A 359 18.30 20.34 1.02
N ILE A 360 19.30 19.47 0.90
CA ILE A 360 19.10 18.08 0.42
C ILE A 360 18.16 17.33 1.36
N VAL A 361 18.39 17.41 2.67
CA VAL A 361 17.53 16.77 3.68
C VAL A 361 16.09 17.26 3.56
N ASN A 362 15.87 18.57 3.47
CA ASN A 362 14.53 19.13 3.35
C ASN A 362 13.78 18.63 2.10
N VAL A 363 14.47 18.55 0.97
CA VAL A 363 13.86 18.01 -0.27
C VAL A 363 13.49 16.54 -0.10
N LEU A 364 14.41 15.72 0.42
CA LEU A 364 14.17 14.28 0.58
C LEU A 364 13.09 13.98 1.62
N ASP A 365 13.05 14.73 2.73
CA ASP A 365 12.00 14.64 3.75
C ASP A 365 10.61 14.94 3.19
N ASN A 366 10.49 15.97 2.37
CA ASN A 366 9.22 16.33 1.74
C ASN A 366 8.73 15.21 0.80
N PHE A 367 9.63 14.60 0.04
CA PHE A 367 9.27 13.45 -0.78
C PHE A 367 8.86 12.23 0.06
N GLU A 368 9.56 11.93 1.15
CA GLU A 368 9.20 10.83 2.04
C GLU A 368 7.82 11.03 2.65
N LYS A 369 7.50 12.24 3.13
CA LYS A 369 6.16 12.58 3.64
C LYS A 369 5.07 12.33 2.60
N ILE A 370 5.29 12.72 1.36
CA ILE A 370 4.30 12.54 0.29
C ILE A 370 4.15 11.07 -0.10
N CYS A 371 5.27 10.34 -0.21
CA CYS A 371 5.30 9.01 -0.82
C CYS A 371 5.15 7.85 0.15
N ALA A 372 5.48 8.04 1.43
CA ALA A 372 5.61 6.96 2.39
C ALA A 372 4.83 7.17 3.69
N ASP A 373 4.42 8.42 4.01
CA ASP A 373 3.69 8.67 5.24
C ASP A 373 2.28 8.07 5.20
N LEU A 374 2.03 7.12 6.08
CA LEU A 374 0.74 6.41 6.20
C LEU A 374 -0.33 7.22 6.93
N ASN A 375 0.01 8.37 7.50
CA ASN A 375 -0.94 9.22 8.24
C ASN A 375 -1.38 10.44 7.44
N ILE A 376 -0.48 11.04 6.65
CA ILE A 376 -0.73 12.31 5.94
C ILE A 376 -0.30 12.31 4.47
N GLY A 377 0.37 11.24 3.99
CA GLY A 377 0.85 11.11 2.62
C GLY A 377 -0.19 10.57 1.64
N LEU A 378 0.19 10.46 0.35
CA LEU A 378 -0.65 9.84 -0.67
C LEU A 378 -1.14 8.42 -0.31
N PRO A 379 -0.35 7.55 0.34
CA PRO A 379 -0.84 6.26 0.77
C PRO A 379 -2.01 6.35 1.75
N ALA A 380 -1.97 7.27 2.72
CA ALA A 380 -3.06 7.49 3.67
C ALA A 380 -4.34 7.97 2.96
N GLU A 381 -4.18 8.86 2.00
CA GLU A 381 -5.32 9.37 1.22
C GLU A 381 -5.95 8.28 0.36
N ILE A 382 -5.15 7.45 -0.31
CA ILE A 382 -5.64 6.30 -1.09
C ILE A 382 -6.42 5.34 -0.20
N GLU A 383 -5.91 4.98 0.97
CA GLU A 383 -6.59 4.10 1.93
C GLU A 383 -7.91 4.72 2.44
N ALA A 384 -7.91 6.00 2.79
CA ALA A 384 -9.10 6.70 3.22
C ALA A 384 -10.18 6.74 2.12
N ARG A 385 -9.78 6.97 0.85
CA ARG A 385 -10.70 6.95 -0.30
C ARG A 385 -11.26 5.57 -0.56
N GLN A 386 -10.44 4.54 -0.42
CA GLN A 386 -10.86 3.16 -0.59
C GLN A 386 -11.91 2.76 0.45
N LYS A 387 -11.69 3.09 1.73
CA LYS A 387 -12.67 2.89 2.80
C LYS A 387 -13.96 3.69 2.57
N GLN A 388 -13.83 4.93 2.10
CA GLN A 388 -14.96 5.79 1.75
C GLN A 388 -15.76 5.20 0.59
N TYR A 389 -15.11 4.74 -0.47
CA TYR A 389 -15.76 4.07 -1.59
C TYR A 389 -16.53 2.82 -1.15
N GLU A 390 -15.93 1.94 -0.34
CA GLU A 390 -16.58 0.73 0.15
C GLU A 390 -17.84 1.05 0.97
N TYR A 391 -17.74 2.02 1.86
CA TYR A 391 -18.88 2.48 2.66
C TYR A 391 -20.02 3.03 1.79
N TYR A 392 -19.73 3.94 0.85
CA TYR A 392 -20.76 4.52 -0.01
C TYR A 392 -21.33 3.51 -0.99
N ARG A 393 -20.51 2.63 -1.58
CA ARG A 393 -21.00 1.56 -2.45
C ARG A 393 -22.04 0.70 -1.73
N ASP A 394 -21.70 0.20 -0.55
CA ASP A 394 -22.59 -0.69 0.18
C ASP A 394 -23.87 0.06 0.60
N LYS A 395 -23.76 1.32 1.02
CA LYS A 395 -24.90 2.15 1.38
C LYS A 395 -25.82 2.47 0.18
N LEU A 396 -25.24 2.79 -0.98
CA LEU A 396 -26.01 3.08 -2.21
C LEU A 396 -26.73 1.84 -2.75
N LEU A 397 -26.17 0.65 -2.54
CA LEU A 397 -26.73 -0.61 -3.03
C LEU A 397 -27.72 -1.26 -2.05
N THR A 398 -27.84 -0.79 -0.80
CA THR A 398 -28.77 -1.32 0.22
C THR A 398 -30.04 -0.50 0.38
N PHE A 399 -30.29 0.52 -0.46
CA PHE A 399 -31.47 1.39 -0.37
C PHE A 399 -32.79 0.64 -0.49
N ALA A 400 -32.82 -0.57 -1.02
CA ALA A 400 -34.01 -1.39 -1.16
C ALA A 400 -34.54 -1.96 0.17
N GLU A 401 -33.72 -2.08 1.21
CA GLU A 401 -34.11 -2.72 2.47
C GLU A 401 -34.80 -1.76 3.46
N ASN A 402 -34.58 -0.46 3.35
CA ASN A 402 -34.97 0.50 4.38
C ASN A 402 -35.90 1.61 3.93
N GLY A 403 -36.41 1.62 2.69
CA GLY A 403 -37.40 2.62 2.21
C GLY A 403 -37.03 4.08 2.32
N ASN A 404 -35.92 4.42 2.96
CA ASN A 404 -35.54 5.78 3.31
C ASN A 404 -34.04 6.05 3.34
N THR A 405 -33.19 5.23 2.70
CA THR A 405 -31.76 5.35 2.89
C THR A 405 -31.07 6.02 1.73
N ILE A 406 -30.98 7.31 1.78
CA ILE A 406 -30.08 8.08 0.94
C ILE A 406 -29.23 8.93 1.86
N LEU A 407 -27.99 9.13 1.44
CA LEU A 407 -26.99 9.96 2.11
C LEU A 407 -27.61 11.20 2.75
N SER A 408 -27.54 11.32 4.06
CA SER A 408 -28.06 12.52 4.72
C SER A 408 -27.35 13.76 4.19
N ARG A 409 -28.03 14.90 4.19
CA ARG A 409 -27.48 16.19 3.72
C ARG A 409 -26.15 16.53 4.39
N ALA A 410 -25.95 16.07 5.64
CA ALA A 410 -24.70 16.22 6.39
C ALA A 410 -23.55 15.36 5.85
N GLU A 411 -23.83 14.17 5.36
CA GLU A 411 -22.82 13.27 4.77
C GLU A 411 -22.39 13.72 3.38
N GLN A 412 -23.34 14.27 2.60
CA GLN A 412 -23.05 14.89 1.29
C GLN A 412 -22.22 16.17 1.44
N SER A 413 -22.57 17.02 2.41
CA SER A 413 -21.80 18.22 2.71
C SER A 413 -20.37 17.89 3.15
N ARG A 414 -20.17 16.81 3.90
CA ARG A 414 -18.83 16.33 4.27
C ARG A 414 -18.03 15.81 3.05
N ALA A 415 -18.70 15.11 2.13
CA ALA A 415 -18.08 14.65 0.89
C ALA A 415 -17.68 15.81 -0.03
N GLU A 416 -18.53 16.85 -0.12
CA GLU A 416 -18.25 18.07 -0.89
C GLU A 416 -17.17 18.93 -0.23
N GLN A 417 -17.19 19.08 1.10
CA GLN A 417 -16.12 19.77 1.84
C GLN A 417 -14.77 19.06 1.67
N SER A 418 -14.75 17.73 1.77
CA SER A 418 -13.55 16.93 1.55
C SER A 418 -13.00 17.11 0.12
N ARG A 419 -13.87 17.23 -0.91
CA ARG A 419 -13.47 17.55 -2.29
C ARG A 419 -12.87 18.96 -2.41
N ALA A 420 -13.50 19.94 -1.77
CA ALA A 420 -13.03 21.32 -1.80
C ALA A 420 -11.68 21.49 -1.07
N GLU A 421 -11.49 20.78 0.02
CA GLU A 421 -10.21 20.73 0.75
C GLU A 421 -9.12 20.05 -0.07
N GLN A 422 -9.45 18.98 -0.80
CA GLN A 422 -8.52 18.31 -1.70
C GLN A 422 -8.09 19.18 -2.87
N SER A 423 -9.04 19.82 -3.54
CA SER A 423 -8.74 20.74 -4.65
C SER A 423 -7.80 21.87 -4.20
N ARG A 424 -7.99 22.37 -2.97
CA ARG A 424 -7.08 23.36 -2.36
C ARG A 424 -5.71 22.78 -2.04
N ALA A 425 -5.66 21.54 -1.52
CA ALA A 425 -4.42 20.85 -1.22
C ALA A 425 -3.63 20.53 -2.50
N GLU A 426 -4.31 20.13 -3.56
CA GLU A 426 -3.70 19.88 -4.88
C GLU A 426 -3.15 21.17 -5.50
N GLN A 427 -3.90 22.28 -5.44
CA GLN A 427 -3.42 23.59 -5.90
C GLN A 427 -2.19 24.03 -5.11
N SER A 428 -2.20 23.90 -3.78
CA SER A 428 -1.07 24.24 -2.93
C SER A 428 0.17 23.36 -3.21
N ARG A 429 -0.04 22.05 -3.47
CA ARG A 429 1.03 21.12 -3.88
C ARG A 429 1.60 21.46 -5.26
N ALA A 430 0.75 21.83 -6.21
CA ALA A 430 1.17 22.24 -7.54
C ALA A 430 1.96 23.55 -7.51
N GLU A 431 1.57 24.51 -6.67
CA GLU A 431 2.30 25.77 -6.46
C GLU A 431 3.65 25.54 -5.77
N GLN A 432 3.70 24.66 -4.75
CA GLN A 432 4.96 24.29 -4.10
C GLN A 432 5.90 23.57 -5.07
N SER A 433 5.40 22.65 -5.89
CA SER A 433 6.20 21.92 -6.90
C SER A 433 6.76 22.88 -7.97
N ARG A 434 5.98 23.87 -8.40
CA ARG A 434 6.46 24.92 -9.33
C ARG A 434 7.50 25.82 -8.68
N ALA A 435 7.33 26.18 -7.43
CA ALA A 435 8.30 26.99 -6.68
C ALA A 435 9.61 26.23 -6.45
N GLU A 436 9.55 24.92 -6.21
CA GLU A 436 10.73 24.06 -6.06
C GLU A 436 11.46 23.83 -7.38
N GLN A 437 10.73 23.65 -8.49
CA GLN A 437 11.34 23.57 -9.82
C GLN A 437 12.05 24.86 -10.19
N SER A 438 11.44 26.01 -9.97
CA SER A 438 12.07 27.33 -10.21
C SER A 438 13.30 27.58 -9.34
N ARG A 439 13.33 27.01 -8.10
CA ARG A 439 14.50 27.11 -7.20
C ARG A 439 15.61 26.10 -7.53
N ALA A 440 15.32 25.05 -8.28
CA ALA A 440 16.29 24.04 -8.71
C ALA A 440 16.97 24.41 -10.03
N GLU A 441 16.37 25.36 -10.79
CA GLU A 441 16.92 25.90 -12.04
C GLU A 441 17.84 27.10 -11.83
N HIS A 442 17.87 27.67 -10.62
CA HIS A 442 18.79 28.72 -10.18
C HIS A 442 19.75 28.19 -9.12
#